data_54fc27ecc21a0a8b1e8db0dd29c6f9c2
#
_entry.id   54fc27ecc21a0a8b1e8db0dd29c6f9c2
#
_cell.length_a   1.000
_cell.length_b   1.000
_cell.length_c   1.000
_cell.angle_alpha   90.00
_cell.angle_beta   90.00
_cell.angle_gamma   90.00
#
_symmetry.space_group_name_H-M   'P 1'
#
loop_
_entity.id
_entity.type
_entity.pdbx_description
1 polymer ?
#
loop_
_entity_poly.entity_id
_entity_poly.type
_entity_poly.pdbx_seq_one_letter_code
_entity_poly.pdbx_strand_id
1 'polypeptide(L)'
;MTGATGNTGSGVAGALLEKGHAVRALVRDPARAATLREAGAEIVTGDLDDPETLTGGLLEGVGRVYFCTWNGPTALQHWTNFSELVTGSGARPHIVRLSAFGAPESRIISELQKAEEDLKASGLPWTILQPTFFMQNVMATASTVREQGTIYWDWGGGRAGMIDVRDVVDSAVGALTGETREFEGGSFVLTGPQSIGFAEVAETLSRVLGNEITYVPVSHEAAGEAMSGMGMPDWIVQGFGELAEGFKKGFADLTTDNVERLAGHPPRDFERFANDFKQAWE
;
A
#
# COMPACT_ATOMS: atom_id res chain seq x y z
N MET A 1 1.30 14.51 -6.45
CA MET A 1 1.30 13.25 -5.71
C MET A 1 2.71 12.82 -5.36
N THR A 2 2.93 12.12 -4.25
CA THR A 2 4.19 11.48 -3.87
C THR A 2 4.13 9.98 -4.18
N GLY A 3 5.28 9.28 -4.15
CA GLY A 3 5.32 7.84 -4.41
C GLY A 3 4.88 7.41 -5.81
N ALA A 4 4.87 8.33 -6.77
CA ALA A 4 4.30 8.15 -8.10
C ALA A 4 4.93 7.03 -8.95
N THR A 5 6.16 6.64 -8.65
CA THR A 5 6.87 5.55 -9.35
C THR A 5 6.80 4.20 -8.62
N GLY A 6 6.07 4.13 -7.50
CA GLY A 6 5.86 2.90 -6.72
C GLY A 6 4.62 2.12 -7.19
N ASN A 7 4.42 0.93 -6.59
CA ASN A 7 3.37 -0.03 -6.99
C ASN A 7 1.95 0.56 -6.98
N THR A 8 1.58 1.29 -5.94
CA THR A 8 0.26 1.93 -5.85
C THR A 8 0.24 3.28 -6.58
N GLY A 9 1.29 4.09 -6.40
CA GLY A 9 1.33 5.45 -6.95
C GLY A 9 1.32 5.50 -8.46
N SER A 10 1.99 4.57 -9.15
CA SER A 10 1.96 4.50 -10.62
C SER A 10 0.57 4.15 -11.15
N GLY A 11 -0.13 3.24 -10.47
CA GLY A 11 -1.53 2.90 -10.78
C GLY A 11 -2.46 4.09 -10.57
N VAL A 12 -2.35 4.79 -9.44
CA VAL A 12 -3.16 5.99 -9.15
C VAL A 12 -2.91 7.08 -10.18
N ALA A 13 -1.63 7.35 -10.52
CA ALA A 13 -1.30 8.35 -11.53
C ALA A 13 -1.88 8.00 -12.90
N GLY A 14 -1.68 6.75 -13.35
CA GLY A 14 -2.23 6.26 -14.63
C GLY A 14 -3.74 6.39 -14.69
N ALA A 15 -4.45 5.88 -13.69
CA ALA A 15 -5.91 5.93 -13.64
C ALA A 15 -6.47 7.37 -13.60
N LEU A 16 -5.80 8.30 -12.93
CA LEU A 16 -6.19 9.72 -12.94
C LEU A 16 -5.97 10.36 -14.31
N LEU A 17 -4.85 10.08 -14.98
CA LEU A 17 -4.56 10.57 -16.33
C LEU A 17 -5.55 10.02 -17.36
N GLU A 18 -5.88 8.73 -17.30
CA GLU A 18 -6.90 8.10 -18.16
C GLU A 18 -8.29 8.74 -17.99
N LYS A 19 -8.61 9.21 -16.79
CA LYS A 19 -9.84 9.96 -16.50
C LYS A 19 -9.75 11.45 -16.87
N GLY A 20 -8.63 11.91 -17.44
CA GLY A 20 -8.43 13.30 -17.88
C GLY A 20 -8.07 14.29 -16.78
N HIS A 21 -7.68 13.81 -15.59
CA HIS A 21 -7.20 14.68 -14.53
C HIS A 21 -5.73 15.09 -14.75
N ALA A 22 -5.40 16.34 -14.45
CA ALA A 22 -4.01 16.78 -14.42
C ALA A 22 -3.29 16.16 -13.21
N VAL A 23 -2.14 15.55 -13.46
CA VAL A 23 -1.32 14.90 -12.43
C VAL A 23 0.06 15.55 -12.39
N ARG A 24 0.45 16.07 -11.21
CA ARG A 24 1.82 16.48 -10.89
C ARG A 24 2.45 15.41 -10.01
N ALA A 25 3.52 14.78 -10.50
CA ALA A 25 4.23 13.71 -9.83
C ALA A 25 5.56 14.22 -9.25
N LEU A 26 5.67 14.23 -7.92
CA LEU A 26 6.92 14.49 -7.22
C LEU A 26 7.78 13.23 -7.24
N VAL A 27 8.97 13.31 -7.81
CA VAL A 27 9.90 12.19 -7.95
C VAL A 27 11.33 12.62 -7.58
N ARG A 28 12.10 11.69 -7.03
CA ARG A 28 13.54 11.91 -6.75
C ARG A 28 14.37 11.84 -8.02
N ASP A 29 14.06 10.89 -8.88
CA ASP A 29 14.75 10.66 -10.15
C ASP A 29 13.76 10.74 -11.32
N PRO A 30 13.81 11.83 -12.12
CA PRO A 30 12.95 12.00 -13.28
C PRO A 30 13.10 10.93 -14.37
N ALA A 31 14.22 10.20 -14.41
CA ALA A 31 14.42 9.14 -15.39
C ALA A 31 13.51 7.93 -15.10
N ARG A 32 13.16 7.70 -13.83
CA ARG A 32 12.23 6.63 -13.43
C ARG A 32 10.76 6.96 -13.68
N ALA A 33 10.46 8.18 -14.10
CA ALA A 33 9.09 8.66 -14.37
C ALA A 33 8.80 8.82 -15.88
N ALA A 34 9.59 8.22 -16.77
CA ALA A 34 9.44 8.34 -18.22
C ALA A 34 8.01 7.94 -18.66
N THR A 35 7.51 6.80 -18.25
CA THR A 35 6.17 6.31 -18.57
C THR A 35 5.06 7.29 -18.11
N LEU A 36 5.20 7.86 -16.91
CA LEU A 36 4.22 8.83 -16.41
C LEU A 36 4.25 10.14 -17.22
N ARG A 37 5.45 10.57 -17.62
CA ARG A 37 5.61 11.76 -18.49
C ARG A 37 4.98 11.51 -19.86
N GLU A 38 5.21 10.36 -20.46
CA GLU A 38 4.59 9.96 -21.73
C GLU A 38 3.08 9.88 -21.64
N ALA A 39 2.55 9.47 -20.50
CA ALA A 39 1.13 9.45 -20.20
C ALA A 39 0.53 10.86 -19.91
N GLY A 40 1.36 11.91 -19.87
CA GLY A 40 0.93 13.31 -19.73
C GLY A 40 1.05 13.88 -18.31
N ALA A 41 1.72 13.20 -17.38
CA ALA A 41 1.98 13.77 -16.06
C ALA A 41 3.04 14.88 -16.10
N GLU A 42 2.82 15.93 -15.32
CA GLU A 42 3.85 16.90 -14.99
C GLU A 42 4.82 16.27 -13.98
N ILE A 43 6.09 16.17 -14.37
CA ILE A 43 7.13 15.62 -13.49
C ILE A 43 7.89 16.75 -12.82
N VAL A 44 7.86 16.77 -11.49
CA VAL A 44 8.61 17.71 -10.65
C VAL A 44 9.60 16.96 -9.78
N THR A 45 10.78 17.56 -9.59
CA THR A 45 11.84 16.91 -8.78
C THR A 45 11.82 17.42 -7.36
N GLY A 46 11.94 16.51 -6.40
CA GLY A 46 12.10 16.79 -4.98
C GLY A 46 12.20 15.49 -4.20
N ASP A 47 12.79 15.57 -3.03
CA ASP A 47 13.01 14.44 -2.14
C ASP A 47 12.42 14.72 -0.75
N LEU A 48 11.60 13.81 -0.26
CA LEU A 48 11.03 13.92 1.09
C LEU A 48 12.09 13.74 2.19
N ASP A 49 13.26 13.16 1.87
CA ASP A 49 14.41 13.08 2.76
C ASP A 49 15.23 14.38 2.78
N ASP A 50 15.07 15.25 1.75
CA ASP A 50 15.77 16.53 1.62
C ASP A 50 14.75 17.69 1.49
N PRO A 51 14.33 18.30 2.62
CA PRO A 51 13.30 19.34 2.62
C PRO A 51 13.70 20.60 1.85
N GLU A 52 14.99 20.86 1.61
CA GLU A 52 15.44 22.02 0.83
C GLU A 52 14.99 21.92 -0.64
N THR A 53 14.75 20.71 -1.14
CA THR A 53 14.22 20.45 -2.49
C THR A 53 12.72 20.67 -2.60
N LEU A 54 12.02 20.79 -1.47
CA LEU A 54 10.57 20.95 -1.39
C LEU A 54 10.20 22.43 -1.40
N THR A 55 9.90 22.98 -2.55
CA THR A 55 9.56 24.40 -2.69
C THR A 55 8.06 24.65 -2.86
N GLY A 56 7.57 25.83 -2.46
CA GLY A 56 6.14 26.17 -2.51
C GLY A 56 5.51 26.06 -3.91
N GLY A 57 6.27 26.23 -4.96
CA GLY A 57 5.81 26.03 -6.34
C GLY A 57 5.33 24.61 -6.67
N LEU A 58 5.74 23.61 -5.89
CA LEU A 58 5.26 22.22 -6.01
C LEU A 58 3.75 22.09 -5.79
N LEU A 59 3.16 23.00 -5.01
CA LEU A 59 1.73 22.98 -4.66
C LEU A 59 0.90 24.03 -5.42
N GLU A 60 1.49 24.79 -6.32
CA GLU A 60 0.74 25.79 -7.08
C GLU A 60 -0.35 25.13 -7.94
N GLY A 61 -1.61 25.55 -7.75
CA GLY A 61 -2.77 24.99 -8.45
C GLY A 61 -3.19 23.59 -7.99
N VAL A 62 -2.55 23.03 -6.95
CA VAL A 62 -2.86 21.69 -6.43
C VAL A 62 -4.00 21.75 -5.42
N GLY A 63 -5.16 21.17 -5.77
CA GLY A 63 -6.32 21.06 -4.87
C GLY A 63 -6.38 19.76 -4.07
N ARG A 64 -5.75 18.69 -4.55
CA ARG A 64 -5.76 17.36 -3.93
C ARG A 64 -4.39 16.70 -4.02
N VAL A 65 -4.01 15.97 -3.00
CA VAL A 65 -2.72 15.28 -2.92
C VAL A 65 -2.93 13.83 -2.58
N TYR A 66 -2.45 12.91 -3.41
CA TYR A 66 -2.17 11.55 -2.99
C TYR A 66 -0.81 11.52 -2.29
N PHE A 67 -0.81 11.26 -1.00
CA PHE A 67 0.41 11.16 -0.20
C PHE A 67 0.70 9.71 0.11
N CYS A 68 1.73 9.19 -0.51
CA CYS A 68 2.25 7.84 -0.31
C CYS A 68 3.76 7.91 -0.13
N THR A 69 4.25 7.28 0.91
CA THR A 69 5.67 7.09 1.17
C THR A 69 5.95 5.61 1.38
N TRP A 70 7.20 5.27 1.42
CA TRP A 70 7.61 3.97 1.85
C TRP A 70 7.28 3.77 3.36
N ASN A 71 6.85 2.54 3.70
CA ASN A 71 6.51 2.17 5.08
C ASN A 71 7.79 1.83 5.84
N GLY A 72 8.39 2.81 6.51
CA GLY A 72 9.66 2.64 7.19
C GLY A 72 9.92 3.69 8.26
N PRO A 73 11.12 3.66 8.87
CA PRO A 73 11.47 4.54 9.98
C PRO A 73 11.37 6.03 9.68
N THR A 74 11.41 6.40 8.41
CA THR A 74 11.32 7.80 7.96
C THR A 74 9.91 8.24 7.58
N ALA A 75 8.88 7.37 7.71
CA ALA A 75 7.53 7.69 7.27
C ALA A 75 6.93 8.93 7.95
N LEU A 76 7.16 9.08 9.25
CA LEU A 76 6.77 10.29 9.99
C LEU A 76 7.57 11.51 9.52
N GLN A 77 8.89 11.39 9.34
CA GLN A 77 9.73 12.49 8.87
C GLN A 77 9.32 12.97 7.47
N HIS A 78 9.02 12.05 6.56
CA HIS A 78 8.51 12.39 5.22
C HIS A 78 7.20 13.18 5.29
N TRP A 79 6.30 12.78 6.20
CA TRP A 79 5.07 13.53 6.42
C TRP A 79 5.37 14.91 7.00
N THR A 80 6.23 15.02 8.01
CA THR A 80 6.62 16.28 8.62
C THR A 80 7.18 17.24 7.58
N ASN A 81 8.16 16.82 6.77
CA ASN A 81 8.76 17.64 5.73
C ASN A 81 7.71 18.10 4.70
N PHE A 82 6.80 17.21 4.31
CA PHE A 82 5.71 17.57 3.40
C PHE A 82 4.68 18.51 4.03
N SER A 83 4.31 18.33 5.29
CA SER A 83 3.35 19.19 5.99
C SER A 83 3.89 20.61 6.23
N GLU A 84 5.20 20.74 6.45
CA GLU A 84 5.89 22.03 6.50
C GLU A 84 5.83 22.76 5.15
N LEU A 85 6.06 22.05 4.04
CA LEU A 85 5.87 22.60 2.69
C LEU A 85 4.42 23.10 2.50
N VAL A 86 3.42 22.30 2.87
CA VAL A 86 2.01 22.68 2.73
C VAL A 86 1.72 23.94 3.54
N THR A 87 2.15 23.97 4.81
CA THR A 87 1.95 25.10 5.70
C THR A 87 2.65 26.36 5.19
N GLY A 88 3.91 26.25 4.78
CA GLY A 88 4.71 27.36 4.26
C GLY A 88 4.17 27.94 2.95
N SER A 89 3.52 27.14 2.11
CA SER A 89 2.92 27.57 0.85
C SER A 89 1.58 28.30 1.02
N GLY A 90 0.92 28.15 2.16
CA GLY A 90 -0.46 28.63 2.36
C GLY A 90 -1.52 27.84 1.64
N ALA A 91 -1.15 26.76 0.91
CA ALA A 91 -2.11 25.87 0.26
C ALA A 91 -2.89 25.03 1.27
N ARG A 92 -4.09 24.63 0.92
CA ARG A 92 -4.94 23.74 1.74
C ARG A 92 -5.50 22.59 0.88
N PRO A 93 -4.63 21.75 0.29
CA PRO A 93 -5.09 20.64 -0.50
C PRO A 93 -5.78 19.58 0.37
N HIS A 94 -6.71 18.84 -0.19
CA HIS A 94 -7.22 17.62 0.44
C HIS A 94 -6.15 16.52 0.33
N ILE A 95 -5.73 15.99 1.46
CA ILE A 95 -4.71 14.95 1.55
C ILE A 95 -5.37 13.57 1.57
N VAL A 96 -5.23 12.80 0.51
CA VAL A 96 -5.56 11.37 0.50
C VAL A 96 -4.27 10.62 0.81
N ARG A 97 -4.15 10.15 2.03
CA ARG A 97 -2.96 9.46 2.53
C ARG A 97 -3.10 7.95 2.39
N LEU A 98 -2.15 7.30 1.73
CA LEU A 98 -1.97 5.86 1.85
C LEU A 98 -1.16 5.57 3.11
N SER A 99 -1.77 4.83 4.02
CA SER A 99 -1.20 4.30 5.24
C SER A 99 -1.21 2.76 5.19
N ALA A 100 -1.28 2.08 6.32
CA ALA A 100 -1.48 0.65 6.41
C ALA A 100 -2.26 0.29 7.67
N PHE A 101 -3.05 -0.78 7.58
CA PHE A 101 -3.71 -1.39 8.72
C PHE A 101 -2.82 -2.47 9.33
N GLY A 102 -2.58 -2.39 10.63
CA GLY A 102 -1.75 -3.36 11.33
C GLY A 102 -1.71 -3.11 12.84
N ALA A 103 -1.08 -4.02 13.55
CA ALA A 103 -0.91 -3.92 14.99
C ALA A 103 -0.03 -2.72 15.37
N PRO A 104 -0.47 -1.87 16.29
CA PRO A 104 0.25 -0.65 16.65
C PRO A 104 1.62 -0.91 17.28
N GLU A 105 1.85 -2.10 17.78
CA GLU A 105 3.13 -2.53 18.35
C GLU A 105 4.19 -2.78 17.26
N SER A 106 3.77 -2.99 16.00
CA SER A 106 4.72 -3.13 14.90
C SER A 106 5.40 -1.80 14.60
N ARG A 107 6.74 -1.83 14.56
CA ARG A 107 7.56 -0.66 14.21
C ARG A 107 7.29 -0.10 12.82
N ILE A 108 6.81 -0.95 11.89
CA ILE A 108 6.38 -0.51 10.55
C ILE A 108 5.10 0.32 10.64
N ILE A 109 4.16 -0.10 11.47
CA ILE A 109 2.85 0.54 11.61
C ILE A 109 2.91 1.78 12.51
N SER A 110 3.70 1.73 13.58
CA SER A 110 3.76 2.82 14.57
C SER A 110 4.14 4.18 13.96
N GLU A 111 5.11 4.22 13.04
CA GLU A 111 5.50 5.46 12.37
C GLU A 111 4.43 5.98 11.41
N LEU A 112 3.70 5.08 10.76
CA LEU A 112 2.56 5.45 9.93
C LEU A 112 1.43 6.05 10.77
N GLN A 113 1.13 5.44 11.92
CA GLN A 113 0.08 5.92 12.83
C GLN A 113 0.43 7.30 13.42
N LYS A 114 1.68 7.54 13.83
CA LYS A 114 2.12 8.86 14.27
C LYS A 114 1.90 9.93 13.20
N ALA A 115 2.22 9.59 11.94
CA ALA A 115 1.99 10.49 10.82
C ALA A 115 0.50 10.67 10.47
N GLU A 116 -0.36 9.67 10.75
CA GLU A 116 -1.82 9.84 10.67
C GLU A 116 -2.34 10.81 11.74
N GLU A 117 -1.89 10.66 12.99
CA GLU A 117 -2.30 11.54 14.08
C GLU A 117 -1.87 12.99 13.83
N ASP A 118 -0.67 13.20 13.29
CA ASP A 118 -0.20 14.53 12.91
C ASP A 118 -1.05 15.13 11.78
N LEU A 119 -1.38 14.33 10.74
CA LEU A 119 -2.28 14.76 9.67
C LEU A 119 -3.67 15.14 10.22
N LYS A 120 -4.24 14.33 11.10
CA LYS A 120 -5.55 14.60 11.72
C LYS A 120 -5.52 15.90 12.53
N ALA A 121 -4.40 16.21 13.18
CA ALA A 121 -4.21 17.44 13.96
C ALA A 121 -3.88 18.67 13.10
N SER A 122 -3.45 18.51 11.84
CA SER A 122 -2.96 19.57 10.96
C SER A 122 -4.01 20.62 10.57
N GLY A 123 -5.29 20.31 10.69
CA GLY A 123 -6.40 21.14 10.22
C GLY A 123 -6.57 21.16 8.71
N LEU A 124 -5.81 20.38 7.94
CA LEU A 124 -6.04 20.16 6.52
C LEU A 124 -7.25 19.22 6.30
N PRO A 125 -7.96 19.30 5.17
CA PRO A 125 -8.90 18.25 4.80
C PRO A 125 -8.12 16.96 4.47
N TRP A 126 -8.58 15.81 4.99
CA TRP A 126 -7.87 14.55 4.85
C TRP A 126 -8.78 13.34 4.68
N THR A 127 -8.26 12.31 4.05
CA THR A 127 -8.80 10.95 3.99
C THR A 127 -7.63 9.98 4.14
N ILE A 128 -7.76 8.99 5.01
CA ILE A 128 -6.71 7.99 5.26
C ILE A 128 -7.17 6.63 4.74
N LEU A 129 -6.37 6.01 3.90
CA LEU A 129 -6.58 4.67 3.37
C LEU A 129 -5.62 3.70 4.09
N GLN A 130 -6.18 2.70 4.74
CA GLN A 130 -5.44 1.72 5.56
C GLN A 130 -5.63 0.32 4.97
N PRO A 131 -4.95 -0.03 3.88
CA PRO A 131 -5.02 -1.38 3.35
C PRO A 131 -4.43 -2.39 4.33
N THR A 132 -5.02 -3.57 4.35
CA THR A 132 -4.49 -4.75 5.02
C THR A 132 -3.36 -5.37 4.19
N PHE A 133 -3.12 -6.66 4.32
CA PHE A 133 -2.06 -7.36 3.60
C PHE A 133 -2.33 -7.43 2.10
N PHE A 134 -1.38 -7.00 1.27
CA PHE A 134 -1.51 -7.03 -0.18
C PHE A 134 -1.42 -8.45 -0.73
N MET A 135 -2.35 -8.84 -1.59
CA MET A 135 -2.30 -10.12 -2.31
C MET A 135 -0.99 -10.27 -3.12
N GLN A 136 -0.44 -9.17 -3.62
CA GLN A 136 0.84 -9.15 -4.33
C GLN A 136 2.02 -9.67 -3.51
N ASN A 137 1.96 -9.61 -2.18
CA ASN A 137 3.01 -10.16 -1.32
C ASN A 137 3.08 -11.70 -1.43
N VAL A 138 1.98 -12.36 -1.79
CA VAL A 138 1.96 -13.81 -2.02
C VAL A 138 2.86 -14.20 -3.20
N MET A 139 3.16 -13.30 -4.13
CA MET A 139 4.09 -13.56 -5.23
C MET A 139 5.51 -13.85 -4.76
N ALA A 140 5.88 -13.46 -3.52
CA ALA A 140 7.17 -13.85 -2.93
C ALA A 140 7.32 -15.38 -2.78
N THR A 141 6.22 -16.13 -2.79
CA THR A 141 6.23 -17.59 -2.73
C THR A 141 6.45 -18.27 -4.11
N ALA A 142 6.55 -17.49 -5.18
CA ALA A 142 6.54 -18.00 -6.54
C ALA A 142 7.62 -19.07 -6.81
N SER A 143 8.85 -18.87 -6.32
CA SER A 143 9.93 -19.84 -6.51
C SER A 143 9.66 -21.16 -5.80
N THR A 144 9.25 -21.13 -4.54
CA THR A 144 8.98 -22.35 -3.76
C THR A 144 7.73 -23.09 -4.26
N VAL A 145 6.74 -22.36 -4.76
CA VAL A 145 5.57 -22.96 -5.41
C VAL A 145 5.98 -23.67 -6.70
N ARG A 146 6.76 -23.04 -7.58
CA ARG A 146 7.23 -23.66 -8.83
C ARG A 146 8.12 -24.88 -8.60
N GLU A 147 9.06 -24.77 -7.67
CA GLU A 147 10.10 -25.77 -7.47
C GLU A 147 9.67 -26.94 -6.56
N GLN A 148 8.79 -26.66 -5.61
CA GLN A 148 8.48 -27.59 -4.52
C GLN A 148 6.97 -27.80 -4.30
N GLY A 149 6.10 -27.06 -5.01
CA GLY A 149 4.67 -27.08 -4.75
C GLY A 149 4.30 -26.59 -3.35
N THR A 150 5.12 -25.69 -2.74
CA THR A 150 4.98 -25.39 -1.31
C THR A 150 5.06 -23.90 -1.05
N ILE A 151 4.16 -23.42 -0.19
CA ILE A 151 4.18 -22.10 0.40
C ILE A 151 4.75 -22.21 1.81
N TYR A 152 5.84 -21.50 2.07
CA TYR A 152 6.39 -21.32 3.41
C TYR A 152 6.06 -19.91 3.91
N TRP A 153 5.33 -19.82 5.05
CA TRP A 153 4.98 -18.54 5.64
C TRP A 153 4.81 -18.65 7.15
N ASP A 154 5.04 -17.58 7.88
CA ASP A 154 5.13 -17.61 9.36
C ASP A 154 3.85 -17.18 10.10
N TRP A 155 2.70 -17.16 9.41
CA TRP A 155 1.43 -16.79 10.06
C TRP A 155 0.74 -17.93 10.81
N GLY A 156 1.20 -19.19 10.68
CA GLY A 156 0.47 -20.33 11.24
C GLY A 156 -0.97 -20.37 10.73
N GLY A 157 -1.94 -20.29 11.63
CA GLY A 157 -3.36 -20.19 11.30
C GLY A 157 -3.89 -18.75 11.17
N GLY A 158 -3.02 -17.75 11.15
CA GLY A 158 -3.41 -16.34 11.04
C GLY A 158 -4.11 -16.03 9.72
N ARG A 159 -5.04 -15.08 9.76
CA ARG A 159 -5.91 -14.69 8.64
C ARG A 159 -5.87 -13.18 8.44
N ALA A 160 -6.17 -12.74 7.22
CA ALA A 160 -6.35 -11.33 6.91
C ALA A 160 -7.36 -11.14 5.78
N GLY A 161 -8.06 -10.02 5.77
CA GLY A 161 -8.81 -9.56 4.61
C GLY A 161 -7.85 -9.10 3.52
N MET A 162 -7.09 -10.04 2.91
CA MET A 162 -6.07 -9.73 1.90
C MET A 162 -6.66 -8.92 0.75
N ILE A 163 -5.97 -7.83 0.34
CA ILE A 163 -6.47 -6.90 -0.67
C ILE A 163 -5.58 -6.86 -1.91
N ASP A 164 -6.19 -6.79 -3.07
CA ASP A 164 -5.49 -6.51 -4.34
C ASP A 164 -5.06 -5.05 -4.41
N VAL A 165 -3.82 -4.78 -4.80
CA VAL A 165 -3.31 -3.40 -4.99
C VAL A 165 -4.17 -2.61 -5.99
N ARG A 166 -4.80 -3.26 -6.96
CA ARG A 166 -5.72 -2.61 -7.90
C ARG A 166 -6.94 -2.00 -7.19
N ASP A 167 -7.46 -2.65 -6.14
CA ASP A 167 -8.58 -2.12 -5.35
C ASP A 167 -8.13 -0.95 -4.45
N VAL A 168 -6.88 -0.96 -4.00
CA VAL A 168 -6.28 0.18 -3.30
C VAL A 168 -6.14 1.39 -4.24
N VAL A 169 -5.70 1.15 -5.49
CA VAL A 169 -5.63 2.19 -6.54
C VAL A 169 -7.02 2.76 -6.83
N ASP A 170 -8.01 1.89 -7.08
CA ASP A 170 -9.38 2.29 -7.38
C ASP A 170 -10.00 3.10 -6.22
N SER A 171 -9.76 2.68 -4.97
CA SER A 171 -10.19 3.41 -3.76
C SER A 171 -9.51 4.78 -3.63
N ALA A 172 -8.22 4.86 -3.92
CA ALA A 172 -7.48 6.13 -3.87
C ALA A 172 -7.98 7.10 -4.95
N VAL A 173 -8.24 6.61 -6.17
CA VAL A 173 -8.81 7.39 -7.26
C VAL A 173 -10.21 7.88 -6.87
N GLY A 174 -11.06 7.03 -6.30
CA GLY A 174 -12.38 7.42 -5.82
C GLY A 174 -12.31 8.54 -4.76
N ALA A 175 -11.45 8.41 -3.76
CA ALA A 175 -11.21 9.44 -2.76
C ALA A 175 -10.66 10.76 -3.36
N LEU A 176 -9.84 10.66 -4.40
CA LEU A 176 -9.26 11.83 -5.08
C LEU A 176 -10.22 12.51 -6.07
N THR A 177 -11.22 11.80 -6.61
CA THR A 177 -12.10 12.33 -7.67
C THR A 177 -13.53 12.56 -7.19
N GLY A 178 -13.97 11.88 -6.13
CA GLY A 178 -15.28 12.04 -5.50
C GLY A 178 -15.51 13.43 -4.90
N GLU A 179 -16.71 13.68 -4.40
CA GLU A 179 -16.98 14.90 -3.64
C GLU A 179 -16.14 14.88 -2.35
N THR A 180 -15.31 15.88 -2.14
CA THR A 180 -14.35 15.96 -1.02
C THR A 180 -15.03 15.72 0.34
N ARG A 181 -16.25 16.18 0.51
CA ARG A 181 -17.01 16.08 1.77
C ARG A 181 -17.46 14.66 2.13
N GLU A 182 -17.52 13.76 1.16
CA GLU A 182 -17.99 12.38 1.40
C GLU A 182 -17.01 11.57 2.22
N PHE A 183 -15.71 11.75 1.97
CA PHE A 183 -14.65 10.96 2.58
C PHE A 183 -13.73 11.76 3.51
N GLU A 184 -13.94 13.09 3.61
CA GLU A 184 -13.16 13.98 4.45
C GLU A 184 -13.29 13.62 5.93
N GLY A 185 -12.16 13.56 6.62
CA GLY A 185 -12.08 13.20 8.04
C GLY A 185 -12.28 11.70 8.31
N GLY A 186 -12.32 10.87 7.26
CA GLY A 186 -12.49 9.41 7.36
C GLY A 186 -11.18 8.65 7.26
N SER A 187 -11.04 7.61 8.12
CA SER A 187 -10.03 6.55 7.98
C SER A 187 -10.73 5.28 7.52
N PHE A 188 -10.25 4.69 6.42
CA PHE A 188 -10.88 3.58 5.75
C PHE A 188 -9.96 2.37 5.70
N VAL A 189 -10.29 1.34 6.49
CA VAL A 189 -9.60 0.04 6.39
C VAL A 189 -10.04 -0.62 5.08
N LEU A 190 -9.08 -0.91 4.20
CA LEU A 190 -9.32 -1.53 2.90
C LEU A 190 -8.99 -3.01 2.96
N THR A 191 -9.95 -3.85 2.63
CA THR A 191 -9.83 -5.31 2.64
C THR A 191 -10.32 -5.91 1.33
N GLY A 192 -9.87 -7.13 1.04
CA GLY A 192 -10.57 -7.99 0.08
C GLY A 192 -11.94 -8.43 0.61
N PRO A 193 -12.71 -9.21 -0.18
CA PRO A 193 -14.07 -9.61 0.18
C PRO A 193 -14.11 -10.69 1.25
N GLN A 194 -12.99 -11.34 1.53
CA GLN A 194 -12.87 -12.46 2.47
C GLN A 194 -11.61 -12.33 3.31
N SER A 195 -11.70 -12.73 4.58
CA SER A 195 -10.53 -12.97 5.40
C SER A 195 -10.04 -14.38 5.13
N ILE A 196 -8.79 -14.53 4.67
CA ILE A 196 -8.17 -15.81 4.31
C ILE A 196 -6.78 -15.93 4.92
N GLY A 197 -6.36 -17.18 5.19
CA GLY A 197 -5.02 -17.53 5.62
C GLY A 197 -4.25 -18.22 4.49
N PHE A 198 -3.00 -18.58 4.76
CA PHE A 198 -2.16 -19.22 3.74
C PHE A 198 -2.58 -20.65 3.38
N ALA A 199 -3.38 -21.34 4.22
CA ALA A 199 -3.99 -22.60 3.84
C ALA A 199 -4.98 -22.42 2.67
N GLU A 200 -5.89 -21.44 2.77
CA GLU A 200 -6.85 -21.12 1.70
C GLU A 200 -6.16 -20.55 0.46
N VAL A 201 -5.05 -19.81 0.64
CA VAL A 201 -4.19 -19.37 -0.47
C VAL A 201 -3.64 -20.58 -1.22
N ALA A 202 -3.09 -21.59 -0.52
CA ALA A 202 -2.57 -22.81 -1.13
C ALA A 202 -3.65 -23.63 -1.85
N GLU A 203 -4.83 -23.77 -1.24
CA GLU A 203 -5.99 -24.43 -1.87
C GLU A 203 -6.41 -23.73 -3.16
N THR A 204 -6.44 -22.39 -3.15
CA THR A 204 -6.81 -21.60 -4.33
C THR A 204 -5.76 -21.72 -5.42
N LEU A 205 -4.48 -21.61 -5.10
CA LEU A 205 -3.40 -21.80 -6.06
C LEU A 205 -3.41 -23.24 -6.63
N SER A 206 -3.72 -24.25 -5.82
CA SER A 206 -3.85 -25.63 -6.32
C SER A 206 -4.94 -25.75 -7.39
N ARG A 207 -6.09 -25.12 -7.19
CA ARG A 207 -7.18 -25.12 -8.19
C ARG A 207 -6.78 -24.37 -9.46
N VAL A 208 -6.15 -23.20 -9.32
CA VAL A 208 -5.78 -22.33 -10.44
C VAL A 208 -4.64 -22.93 -11.27
N LEU A 209 -3.65 -23.52 -10.62
CA LEU A 209 -2.48 -24.11 -11.29
C LEU A 209 -2.72 -25.55 -11.79
N GLY A 210 -3.72 -26.25 -11.21
CA GLY A 210 -4.04 -27.62 -11.58
C GLY A 210 -3.09 -28.68 -10.98
N ASN A 211 -2.31 -28.33 -9.97
CA ASN A 211 -1.42 -29.20 -9.22
C ASN A 211 -1.51 -28.91 -7.74
N GLU A 212 -1.14 -29.87 -6.90
CA GLU A 212 -1.20 -29.72 -5.45
C GLU A 212 -0.19 -28.71 -4.95
N ILE A 213 -0.66 -27.69 -4.23
CA ILE A 213 0.16 -26.71 -3.50
C ILE A 213 -0.12 -26.86 -2.02
N THR A 214 0.93 -27.03 -1.22
CA THR A 214 0.84 -27.24 0.23
C THR A 214 1.29 -26.01 0.98
N TYR A 215 0.59 -25.65 2.05
CA TYR A 215 1.06 -24.64 3.00
C TYR A 215 1.81 -25.30 4.17
N VAL A 216 3.03 -24.85 4.41
CA VAL A 216 3.87 -25.28 5.54
C VAL A 216 4.17 -24.05 6.39
N PRO A 217 3.54 -23.95 7.59
CA PRO A 217 3.85 -22.87 8.51
C PRO A 217 5.31 -23.03 9.01
N VAL A 218 6.06 -21.93 8.93
CA VAL A 218 7.44 -21.87 9.44
C VAL A 218 7.51 -21.04 10.72
N SER A 219 8.60 -21.18 11.47
CA SER A 219 8.84 -20.29 12.60
C SER A 219 9.21 -18.87 12.09
N HIS A 220 8.97 -17.87 12.94
CA HIS A 220 9.36 -16.50 12.65
C HIS A 220 10.89 -16.37 12.43
N GLU A 221 11.68 -17.13 13.19
CA GLU A 221 13.14 -17.19 13.05
C GLU A 221 13.55 -17.67 11.65
N ALA A 222 12.97 -18.78 11.16
CA ALA A 222 13.26 -19.32 9.84
C ALA A 222 12.83 -18.35 8.70
N ALA A 223 11.67 -17.69 8.85
CA ALA A 223 11.25 -16.67 7.90
C ALA A 223 12.21 -15.46 7.90
N GLY A 224 12.65 -15.03 9.08
CA GLY A 224 13.62 -13.95 9.25
C GLY A 224 14.99 -14.27 8.64
N GLU A 225 15.49 -15.48 8.81
CA GLU A 225 16.74 -15.95 8.19
C GLU A 225 16.63 -15.91 6.65
N ALA A 226 15.50 -16.38 6.09
CA ALA A 226 15.27 -16.34 4.65
C ALA A 226 15.25 -14.90 4.11
N MET A 227 14.54 -13.98 4.78
CA MET A 227 14.51 -12.57 4.41
C MET A 227 15.89 -11.90 4.50
N SER A 228 16.66 -12.19 5.55
CA SER A 228 18.02 -11.69 5.71
C SER A 228 18.94 -12.25 4.63
N GLY A 229 18.78 -13.51 4.25
CA GLY A 229 19.50 -14.14 3.14
C GLY A 229 19.20 -13.50 1.77
N MET A 230 18.04 -12.88 1.60
CA MET A 230 17.66 -12.06 0.43
C MET A 230 18.19 -10.61 0.53
N GLY A 231 18.94 -10.26 1.57
CA GLY A 231 19.51 -8.93 1.77
C GLY A 231 18.54 -7.90 2.33
N MET A 232 17.43 -8.33 2.93
CA MET A 232 16.50 -7.39 3.58
C MET A 232 17.15 -6.81 4.84
N PRO A 233 17.02 -5.49 5.09
CA PRO A 233 17.51 -4.85 6.30
C PRO A 233 16.84 -5.41 7.57
N ASP A 234 17.60 -5.50 8.66
CA ASP A 234 17.15 -6.07 9.94
C ASP A 234 15.83 -5.46 10.45
N TRP A 235 15.64 -4.14 10.27
CA TRP A 235 14.43 -3.48 10.74
C TRP A 235 13.17 -3.92 9.95
N ILE A 236 13.33 -4.29 8.66
CA ILE A 236 12.25 -4.88 7.85
C ILE A 236 11.92 -6.27 8.38
N VAL A 237 12.94 -7.11 8.54
CA VAL A 237 12.80 -8.48 9.04
C VAL A 237 12.06 -8.50 10.38
N GLN A 238 12.51 -7.67 11.32
CA GLN A 238 11.87 -7.55 12.63
C GLN A 238 10.44 -7.01 12.53
N GLY A 239 10.22 -5.99 11.70
CA GLY A 239 8.88 -5.41 11.52
C GLY A 239 7.87 -6.37 10.90
N PHE A 240 8.30 -7.19 9.93
CA PHE A 240 7.44 -8.26 9.38
C PHE A 240 7.11 -9.31 10.42
N GLY A 241 8.04 -9.66 11.31
CA GLY A 241 7.76 -10.57 12.39
C GLY A 241 6.75 -10.05 13.40
N GLU A 242 6.87 -8.79 13.77
CA GLU A 242 5.89 -8.12 14.62
C GLU A 242 4.50 -8.12 13.96
N LEU A 243 4.43 -7.90 12.63
CA LEU A 243 3.18 -8.02 11.87
C LEU A 243 2.65 -9.45 11.86
N ALA A 244 3.50 -10.46 11.63
CA ALA A 244 3.11 -11.87 11.63
C ALA A 244 2.50 -12.29 12.98
N GLU A 245 3.06 -11.83 14.10
CA GLU A 245 2.46 -12.03 15.42
C GLU A 245 1.09 -11.35 15.57
N GLY A 246 0.91 -10.17 14.98
CA GLY A 246 -0.39 -9.51 14.90
C GLY A 246 -1.41 -10.33 14.11
N PHE A 247 -1.02 -10.87 12.95
CA PHE A 247 -1.89 -11.74 12.14
C PHE A 247 -2.25 -13.05 12.86
N LYS A 248 -1.29 -13.69 13.55
CA LYS A 248 -1.57 -14.88 14.39
C LYS A 248 -2.59 -14.60 15.48
N LYS A 249 -2.60 -13.40 16.05
CA LYS A 249 -3.56 -12.95 17.07
C LYS A 249 -4.91 -12.51 16.48
N GLY A 250 -5.08 -12.57 15.15
CA GLY A 250 -6.32 -12.20 14.47
C GLY A 250 -6.53 -10.70 14.29
N PHE A 251 -5.49 -9.87 14.43
CA PHE A 251 -5.64 -8.41 14.32
C PHE A 251 -6.24 -7.98 12.97
N ALA A 252 -5.91 -8.66 11.87
CA ALA A 252 -6.42 -8.37 10.53
C ALA A 252 -7.48 -9.37 10.03
N ASP A 253 -8.01 -10.23 10.91
CA ASP A 253 -9.11 -11.16 10.59
C ASP A 253 -10.46 -10.43 10.55
N LEU A 254 -10.60 -9.58 9.54
CA LEU A 254 -11.78 -8.76 9.31
C LEU A 254 -11.99 -8.47 7.83
N THR A 255 -13.21 -8.07 7.48
CA THR A 255 -13.57 -7.51 6.17
C THR A 255 -14.38 -6.24 6.34
N THR A 256 -14.29 -5.33 5.35
CA THR A 256 -15.05 -4.07 5.31
C THR A 256 -15.65 -3.85 3.94
N ASP A 257 -16.63 -2.96 3.84
CA ASP A 257 -17.25 -2.51 2.60
C ASP A 257 -16.56 -1.25 2.02
N ASN A 258 -15.45 -0.83 2.58
CA ASN A 258 -14.82 0.44 2.24
C ASN A 258 -14.29 0.52 0.81
N VAL A 259 -13.86 -0.60 0.22
CA VAL A 259 -13.49 -0.63 -1.21
C VAL A 259 -14.71 -0.31 -2.06
N GLU A 260 -15.85 -0.95 -1.82
CA GLU A 260 -17.07 -0.68 -2.58
C GLU A 260 -17.55 0.77 -2.43
N ARG A 261 -17.45 1.33 -1.22
CA ARG A 261 -17.80 2.73 -0.95
C ARG A 261 -16.91 3.74 -1.67
N LEU A 262 -15.60 3.48 -1.73
CA LEU A 262 -14.63 4.39 -2.32
C LEU A 262 -14.48 4.20 -3.84
N ALA A 263 -14.40 2.94 -4.29
CA ALA A 263 -14.14 2.59 -5.68
C ALA A 263 -15.41 2.40 -6.53
N GLY A 264 -16.59 2.23 -5.89
CA GLY A 264 -17.86 2.01 -6.57
C GLY A 264 -18.05 0.60 -7.12
N HIS A 265 -17.21 -0.35 -6.71
CA HIS A 265 -17.32 -1.76 -7.08
C HIS A 265 -16.82 -2.66 -5.93
N PRO A 266 -17.29 -3.93 -5.84
CA PRO A 266 -16.79 -4.85 -4.82
C PRO A 266 -15.29 -5.15 -5.03
N PRO A 267 -14.56 -5.44 -3.94
CA PRO A 267 -13.13 -5.80 -4.04
C PRO A 267 -12.94 -7.13 -4.78
N ARG A 268 -11.78 -7.29 -5.43
CA ARG A 268 -11.35 -8.51 -6.10
C ARG A 268 -11.02 -9.58 -5.06
N ASP A 269 -11.45 -10.81 -5.28
CA ASP A 269 -11.08 -11.94 -4.45
C ASP A 269 -9.70 -12.52 -4.83
N PHE A 270 -9.19 -13.41 -3.97
CA PHE A 270 -7.88 -14.01 -4.19
C PHE A 270 -7.88 -14.97 -5.40
N GLU A 271 -9.00 -15.61 -5.72
CA GLU A 271 -9.09 -16.50 -6.88
C GLU A 271 -8.95 -15.72 -8.20
N ARG A 272 -9.62 -14.58 -8.31
CA ARG A 272 -9.46 -13.66 -9.44
C ARG A 272 -8.01 -13.17 -9.54
N PHE A 273 -7.42 -12.73 -8.43
CA PHE A 273 -6.03 -12.32 -8.37
C PHE A 273 -5.09 -13.45 -8.85
N ALA A 274 -5.27 -14.67 -8.35
CA ALA A 274 -4.45 -15.81 -8.72
C ALA A 274 -4.55 -16.16 -10.22
N ASN A 275 -5.77 -16.08 -10.79
CA ASN A 275 -5.97 -16.28 -12.23
C ASN A 275 -5.30 -15.19 -13.08
N ASP A 276 -5.45 -13.91 -12.69
CA ASP A 276 -4.89 -12.77 -13.44
C ASP A 276 -3.34 -12.80 -13.43
N PHE A 277 -2.73 -13.33 -12.38
CA PHE A 277 -1.28 -13.38 -12.20
C PHE A 277 -0.70 -14.81 -12.24
N LYS A 278 -1.44 -15.77 -12.78
CA LYS A 278 -1.09 -17.19 -12.82
C LYS A 278 0.36 -17.45 -13.24
N GLN A 279 0.82 -16.73 -14.25
CA GLN A 279 2.19 -16.86 -14.80
C GLN A 279 3.31 -16.62 -13.77
N ALA A 280 3.01 -15.94 -12.66
CA ALA A 280 4.00 -15.75 -11.60
C ALA A 280 4.40 -17.07 -10.92
N TRP A 281 3.49 -18.05 -10.89
CA TRP A 281 3.68 -19.37 -10.26
C TRP A 281 3.86 -20.52 -11.26
N GLU A 282 3.74 -20.30 -12.55
CA GLU A 282 4.10 -21.23 -13.63
C GLU A 282 5.59 -21.11 -13.97
#